data_858943e8fa8d3094dd8935f8edd2ecc2
#
_entry.id   858943e8fa8d3094dd8935f8edd2ecc2
#
_cell.length_a   1.000
_cell.length_b   1.000
_cell.length_c   1.000
_cell.angle_alpha   90.00
_cell.angle_beta   90.00
_cell.angle_gamma   90.00
#
_symmetry.space_group_name_H-M   'P 1'
#
loop_
_entity.id
_entity.type
_entity.pdbx_description
1 polymer ?
#
loop_
_entity_poly.entity_id
_entity_poly.type
_entity_poly.pdbx_seq_one_letter_code
_entity_poly.pdbx_strand_id
1 'polypeptide(L)'
;MRQAGFWFVAAVLICAPAAAQQPFTDDTVTQLVMAVLHQYFDSPSMLEVSVSGAAQVGDLLIVQDLLVLGKPAVVHGLRGEFLLHLAGVEVELAALTSGTIKARRVQKATVVAKSTSAAIQEALSRWSGSLINPRIQLQNGSFTVTAILRRDDALYPTVAHGALAVVGGQQVHLVLTDVTVSGSNVPVDLIGNELARVNPLVDLSKYPIRLFVDRLVLHNDGIELLATNIKK
;
A
#
# COMPACT_ATOMS: atom_id res chain seq x y z
N MET A 1 20.84 -49.91 66.28
CA MET A 1 20.06 -48.70 66.54
C MET A 1 20.44 -47.66 65.52
N ARG A 2 19.66 -47.47 64.47
CA ARG A 2 19.81 -46.42 63.49
C ARG A 2 18.45 -45.77 63.32
N GLN A 3 18.34 -44.50 63.72
CA GLN A 3 17.15 -43.68 63.54
C GLN A 3 17.09 -43.17 62.10
N ALA A 4 16.00 -43.48 61.42
CA ALA A 4 15.68 -42.89 60.11
C ALA A 4 14.94 -41.58 60.33
N GLY A 5 15.58 -40.46 59.93
CA GLY A 5 14.96 -39.15 59.92
C GLY A 5 14.13 -38.95 58.63
N PHE A 6 12.83 -38.75 58.82
CA PHE A 6 11.89 -38.37 57.76
C PHE A 6 12.04 -36.87 57.46
N TRP A 7 12.50 -36.53 56.26
CA TRP A 7 12.46 -35.16 55.76
C TRP A 7 11.16 -34.94 54.98
N PHE A 8 10.26 -34.14 55.56
CA PHE A 8 9.10 -33.61 54.83
C PHE A 8 9.56 -32.45 53.97
N VAL A 9 9.62 -32.67 52.65
CA VAL A 9 9.76 -31.57 51.68
C VAL A 9 8.37 -31.00 51.40
N ALA A 10 8.05 -29.87 52.00
CA ALA A 10 6.87 -29.09 51.69
C ALA A 10 7.11 -28.40 50.35
N ALA A 11 6.53 -28.93 49.27
CA ALA A 11 6.47 -28.26 47.98
C ALA A 11 5.50 -27.08 48.08
N VAL A 12 6.02 -25.88 48.27
CA VAL A 12 5.25 -24.64 48.12
C VAL A 12 4.99 -24.45 46.63
N LEU A 13 3.79 -24.80 46.19
CA LEU A 13 3.26 -24.42 44.87
C LEU A 13 3.06 -22.88 44.91
N ILE A 14 4.02 -22.15 44.38
CA ILE A 14 3.86 -20.74 44.08
C ILE A 14 2.93 -20.69 42.88
N CYS A 15 1.61 -20.55 43.11
CA CYS A 15 0.69 -20.08 42.11
C CYS A 15 1.11 -18.65 41.72
N ALA A 16 1.94 -18.51 40.71
CA ALA A 16 2.11 -17.22 40.08
C ALA A 16 0.71 -16.73 39.64
N PRO A 17 0.28 -15.53 40.06
CA PRO A 17 -0.98 -15.00 39.55
C PRO A 17 -0.84 -14.96 38.03
N ALA A 18 -1.78 -15.62 37.34
CA ALA A 18 -1.93 -15.44 35.90
C ALA A 18 -2.04 -13.93 35.71
N ALA A 19 -1.00 -13.33 35.10
CA ALA A 19 -1.02 -11.92 34.77
C ALA A 19 -2.29 -11.73 33.92
N ALA A 20 -3.26 -11.02 34.48
CA ALA A 20 -4.47 -10.68 33.77
C ALA A 20 -4.02 -9.97 32.48
N GLN A 21 -4.14 -10.64 31.35
CA GLN A 21 -3.86 -10.03 30.06
C GLN A 21 -4.77 -8.81 29.99
N GLN A 22 -4.16 -7.62 29.97
CA GLN A 22 -4.92 -6.40 29.81
C GLN A 22 -5.74 -6.53 28.52
N PRO A 23 -7.04 -6.26 28.58
CA PRO A 23 -7.88 -6.37 27.39
C PRO A 23 -7.32 -5.42 26.33
N PHE A 24 -7.22 -5.87 25.10
CA PHE A 24 -6.85 -5.03 23.96
C PHE A 24 -7.92 -3.95 23.81
N THR A 25 -7.53 -2.70 24.10
CA THR A 25 -8.39 -1.53 23.90
C THR A 25 -8.22 -1.04 22.46
N ASP A 26 -9.19 -0.27 21.97
CA ASP A 26 -9.14 0.37 20.63
C ASP A 26 -7.85 1.20 20.48
N ASP A 27 -7.42 1.92 21.53
CA ASP A 27 -6.18 2.71 21.53
C ASP A 27 -4.92 1.83 21.40
N THR A 28 -4.86 0.72 22.15
CA THR A 28 -3.73 -0.21 22.05
C THR A 28 -3.63 -0.81 20.63
N VAL A 29 -4.76 -1.18 20.06
CA VAL A 29 -4.83 -1.74 18.70
C VAL A 29 -4.48 -0.67 17.68
N THR A 30 -4.94 0.57 17.84
CA THR A 30 -4.59 1.71 16.99
C THR A 30 -3.06 1.89 16.91
N GLN A 31 -2.37 1.85 18.07
CA GLN A 31 -0.91 2.00 18.10
C GLN A 31 -0.18 0.83 17.41
N LEU A 32 -0.64 -0.41 17.65
CA LEU A 32 -0.07 -1.60 16.97
C LEU A 32 -0.25 -1.53 15.46
N VAL A 33 -1.44 -1.19 15.01
CA VAL A 33 -1.74 -1.04 13.56
C VAL A 33 -0.89 0.07 12.96
N MET A 34 -0.78 1.24 13.63
CA MET A 34 0.05 2.35 13.18
C MET A 34 1.51 1.93 13.01
N ALA A 35 2.08 1.22 13.99
CA ALA A 35 3.46 0.74 13.94
C ALA A 35 3.71 -0.19 12.74
N VAL A 36 2.75 -1.05 12.41
CA VAL A 36 2.86 -1.97 11.29
C VAL A 36 2.63 -1.28 9.96
N LEU A 37 1.74 -0.29 9.89
CA LEU A 37 1.43 0.41 8.64
C LEU A 37 2.61 1.18 8.05
N HIS A 38 3.54 1.66 8.88
CA HIS A 38 4.73 2.37 8.41
C HIS A 38 5.58 1.59 7.40
N GLN A 39 5.50 0.26 7.39
CA GLN A 39 6.22 -0.56 6.40
C GLN A 39 5.60 -0.55 4.99
N TYR A 40 4.33 -0.11 4.86
CA TYR A 40 3.61 -0.03 3.59
C TYR A 40 3.61 1.36 2.96
N PHE A 41 4.10 2.36 3.70
CA PHE A 41 4.14 3.75 3.26
C PHE A 41 5.56 4.30 3.36
N ASP A 42 5.99 5.02 2.33
CA ASP A 42 7.29 5.69 2.32
C ASP A 42 7.24 6.96 3.19
N SER A 43 8.39 7.40 3.69
CA SER A 43 8.53 8.70 4.35
C SER A 43 8.65 9.83 3.30
N PRO A 44 8.06 11.01 3.51
CA PRO A 44 7.27 11.42 4.67
C PRO A 44 5.76 11.19 4.43
N SER A 45 5.19 10.17 5.07
CA SER A 45 3.73 9.97 5.10
C SER A 45 3.17 10.43 6.45
N MET A 46 2.04 11.12 6.41
CA MET A 46 1.25 11.47 7.60
C MET A 46 0.03 10.57 7.62
N LEU A 47 0.00 9.64 8.57
CA LEU A 47 -1.07 8.66 8.71
C LEU A 47 -1.85 8.91 9.99
N GLU A 48 -3.17 8.84 9.89
CA GLU A 48 -4.09 8.81 11.01
C GLU A 48 -4.82 7.47 11.00
N VAL A 49 -4.84 6.78 12.13
CA VAL A 49 -5.50 5.48 12.29
C VAL A 49 -6.56 5.60 13.37
N SER A 50 -7.74 5.11 13.09
CA SER A 50 -8.84 4.98 14.03
C SER A 50 -9.34 3.54 14.03
N VAL A 51 -9.44 2.96 15.22
CA VAL A 51 -9.96 1.61 15.46
C VAL A 51 -11.19 1.73 16.33
N SER A 52 -12.21 0.93 16.06
CA SER A 52 -13.36 0.79 16.95
C SER A 52 -13.82 -0.65 17.06
N GLY A 53 -14.32 -0.99 18.26
CA GLY A 53 -14.86 -2.31 18.58
C GLY A 53 -13.81 -3.41 18.54
N ALA A 54 -12.60 -3.14 19.05
CA ALA A 54 -11.55 -4.13 19.18
C ALA A 54 -11.87 -5.11 20.31
N ALA A 55 -11.78 -6.40 20.03
CA ALA A 55 -11.96 -7.47 21.01
C ALA A 55 -11.02 -8.63 20.72
N GLN A 56 -10.44 -9.20 21.78
CA GLN A 56 -9.67 -10.44 21.67
C GLN A 56 -10.58 -11.66 21.85
N VAL A 57 -10.50 -12.60 20.91
CA VAL A 57 -11.20 -13.88 20.97
C VAL A 57 -10.18 -14.99 20.67
N GLY A 58 -9.69 -15.64 21.73
CA GLY A 58 -8.62 -16.63 21.64
C GLY A 58 -7.32 -16.02 21.09
N ASP A 59 -6.83 -16.54 19.99
CA ASP A 59 -5.63 -16.09 19.26
C ASP A 59 -5.90 -14.99 18.22
N LEU A 60 -7.16 -14.56 18.12
CA LEU A 60 -7.60 -13.56 17.16
C LEU A 60 -7.88 -12.22 17.83
N LEU A 61 -7.53 -11.16 17.13
CA LEU A 61 -8.02 -9.82 17.36
C LEU A 61 -9.15 -9.55 16.35
N ILE A 62 -10.34 -9.24 16.84
CA ILE A 62 -11.48 -8.83 16.04
C ILE A 62 -11.59 -7.32 16.13
N VAL A 63 -11.73 -6.66 14.99
CA VAL A 63 -11.93 -5.21 14.89
C VAL A 63 -13.19 -4.97 14.07
N GLN A 64 -14.15 -4.21 14.62
CA GLN A 64 -15.39 -3.91 13.89
C GLN A 64 -15.15 -2.94 12.75
N ASP A 65 -14.44 -1.84 13.03
CA ASP A 65 -14.07 -0.84 12.04
C ASP A 65 -12.63 -0.37 12.23
N LEU A 66 -11.91 -0.29 11.13
CA LEU A 66 -10.57 0.30 11.05
C LEU A 66 -10.55 1.32 9.91
N LEU A 67 -10.20 2.54 10.22
CA LEU A 67 -10.02 3.63 9.27
C LEU A 67 -8.57 4.08 9.27
N VAL A 68 -7.96 4.19 8.09
CA VAL A 68 -6.63 4.77 7.88
C VAL A 68 -6.75 5.92 6.89
N LEU A 69 -6.31 7.09 7.31
CA LEU A 69 -6.20 8.29 6.47
C LEU A 69 -4.73 8.62 6.28
N GLY A 70 -4.33 8.89 5.05
CA GLY A 70 -2.99 9.37 4.71
C GLY A 70 -3.08 10.69 3.94
N LYS A 71 -2.52 11.76 4.49
CA LYS A 71 -2.51 13.08 3.85
C LYS A 71 -1.27 13.89 4.26
N PRO A 72 -0.17 13.86 3.50
CA PRO A 72 0.04 13.01 2.34
C PRO A 72 0.29 11.54 2.71
N ALA A 73 -0.07 10.63 1.83
CA ALA A 73 0.45 9.28 1.79
C ALA A 73 1.48 9.17 0.66
N VAL A 74 2.57 8.46 0.90
CA VAL A 74 3.57 8.16 -0.14
C VAL A 74 3.70 6.64 -0.25
N VAL A 75 3.44 6.11 -1.45
CA VAL A 75 3.53 4.68 -1.74
C VAL A 75 4.39 4.49 -2.98
N HIS A 76 5.50 3.77 -2.84
CA HIS A 76 6.50 3.59 -3.92
C HIS A 76 6.93 4.91 -4.57
N GLY A 77 7.04 5.96 -3.75
CA GLY A 77 7.40 7.30 -4.20
C GLY A 77 6.27 8.09 -4.86
N LEU A 78 5.09 7.53 -5.08
CA LEU A 78 3.92 8.29 -5.52
C LEU A 78 3.23 8.94 -4.33
N ARG A 79 3.15 10.25 -4.35
CA ARG A 79 2.51 11.05 -3.29
C ARG A 79 1.04 11.28 -3.60
N GLY A 80 0.19 11.18 -2.58
CA GLY A 80 -1.24 11.42 -2.75
C GLY A 80 -2.01 11.48 -1.45
N GLU A 81 -3.33 11.37 -1.55
CA GLU A 81 -4.24 11.13 -0.44
C GLU A 81 -4.67 9.68 -0.48
N PHE A 82 -4.81 9.08 0.69
CA PHE A 82 -5.17 7.67 0.84
C PHE A 82 -6.20 7.52 1.95
N LEU A 83 -7.23 6.75 1.69
CA LEU A 83 -8.22 6.34 2.67
C LEU A 83 -8.40 4.83 2.54
N LEU A 84 -8.20 4.11 3.64
CA LEU A 84 -8.55 2.70 3.77
C LEU A 84 -9.61 2.57 4.85
N HIS A 85 -10.72 1.95 4.52
CA HIS A 85 -11.76 1.56 5.46
C HIS A 85 -11.94 0.04 5.42
N LEU A 86 -11.78 -0.59 6.58
CA LEU A 86 -11.99 -2.02 6.76
C LEU A 86 -13.09 -2.23 7.79
N ALA A 87 -14.03 -3.13 7.49
CA ALA A 87 -15.06 -3.54 8.44
C ALA A 87 -15.03 -5.05 8.64
N GLY A 88 -15.25 -5.48 9.89
CA GLY A 88 -15.29 -6.87 10.30
C GLY A 88 -13.97 -7.59 10.02
N VAL A 89 -12.88 -7.13 10.65
CA VAL A 89 -11.53 -7.64 10.46
C VAL A 89 -11.18 -8.64 11.55
N GLU A 90 -10.66 -9.81 11.17
CA GLU A 90 -10.08 -10.81 12.06
C GLU A 90 -8.59 -10.93 11.75
N VAL A 91 -7.73 -10.61 12.70
CA VAL A 91 -6.26 -10.64 12.55
C VAL A 91 -5.66 -11.61 13.56
N GLU A 92 -4.62 -12.36 13.16
CA GLU A 92 -3.84 -13.17 14.08
C GLU A 92 -3.05 -12.25 15.02
N LEU A 93 -3.34 -12.35 16.32
CA LEU A 93 -2.75 -11.49 17.35
C LEU A 93 -1.22 -11.63 17.41
N ALA A 94 -0.70 -12.87 17.31
CA ALA A 94 0.73 -13.12 17.30
C ALA A 94 1.45 -12.47 16.11
N ALA A 95 0.81 -12.40 14.95
CA ALA A 95 1.36 -11.72 13.78
C ALA A 95 1.41 -10.20 14.02
N LEU A 96 0.32 -9.60 14.51
CA LEU A 96 0.25 -8.17 14.77
C LEU A 96 1.28 -7.72 15.83
N THR A 97 1.44 -8.47 16.91
CA THR A 97 2.43 -8.18 17.96
C THR A 97 3.87 -8.39 17.49
N SER A 98 4.11 -9.22 16.48
CA SER A 98 5.42 -9.38 15.83
C SER A 98 5.69 -8.35 14.73
N GLY A 99 4.82 -7.36 14.54
CA GLY A 99 4.98 -6.31 13.54
C GLY A 99 4.55 -6.68 12.13
N THR A 100 3.67 -7.68 11.98
CA THR A 100 3.12 -8.08 10.69
C THR A 100 1.60 -8.12 10.72
N ILE A 101 0.95 -7.93 9.57
CA ILE A 101 -0.51 -8.07 9.45
C ILE A 101 -0.82 -9.39 8.75
N LYS A 102 -1.53 -10.26 9.45
CA LYS A 102 -2.08 -11.49 8.88
C LYS A 102 -3.59 -11.55 9.14
N ALA A 103 -4.33 -11.03 8.18
CA ALA A 103 -5.79 -11.04 8.24
C ALA A 103 -6.30 -12.44 7.87
N ARG A 104 -7.11 -13.04 8.74
CA ARG A 104 -7.86 -14.28 8.44
C ARG A 104 -9.13 -13.98 7.67
N ARG A 105 -9.76 -12.86 8.02
CA ARG A 105 -11.01 -12.44 7.40
C ARG A 105 -11.10 -10.92 7.35
N VAL A 106 -11.64 -10.40 6.28
CA VAL A 106 -12.06 -9.01 6.14
C VAL A 106 -13.43 -9.03 5.46
N GLN A 107 -14.47 -8.59 6.15
CA GLN A 107 -15.82 -8.59 5.59
C GLN A 107 -15.93 -7.58 4.47
N LYS A 108 -15.46 -6.37 4.70
CA LYS A 108 -15.45 -5.29 3.71
C LYS A 108 -14.14 -4.51 3.78
N ALA A 109 -13.55 -4.30 2.62
CA ALA A 109 -12.44 -3.39 2.45
C ALA A 109 -12.74 -2.40 1.33
N THR A 110 -12.46 -1.13 1.57
CA THR A 110 -12.57 -0.05 0.59
C THR A 110 -11.33 0.81 0.66
N VAL A 111 -10.69 1.02 -0.48
CA VAL A 111 -9.54 1.91 -0.63
C VAL A 111 -9.91 3.00 -1.61
N VAL A 112 -9.68 4.25 -1.23
CA VAL A 112 -9.70 5.40 -2.13
C VAL A 112 -8.31 6.01 -2.12
N ALA A 113 -7.70 6.15 -3.29
CA ALA A 113 -6.41 6.81 -3.44
C ALA A 113 -6.52 7.89 -4.51
N LYS A 114 -5.91 9.05 -4.25
CA LYS A 114 -5.87 10.18 -5.17
C LYS A 114 -4.45 10.69 -5.28
N SER A 115 -4.02 11.01 -6.49
CA SER A 115 -2.73 11.64 -6.74
C SER A 115 -2.85 12.72 -7.80
N THR A 116 -2.11 13.81 -7.64
CA THR A 116 -2.13 14.93 -8.58
C THR A 116 -1.18 14.67 -9.75
N SER A 117 -1.41 15.35 -10.89
CA SER A 117 -0.51 15.31 -12.05
C SER A 117 0.92 15.74 -11.68
N ALA A 118 1.07 16.72 -10.78
CA ALA A 118 2.39 17.14 -10.28
C ALA A 118 3.11 16.03 -9.51
N ALA A 119 2.39 15.29 -8.64
CA ALA A 119 2.97 14.17 -7.90
C ALA A 119 3.35 12.99 -8.81
N ILE A 120 2.54 12.72 -9.84
CA ILE A 120 2.86 11.70 -10.85
C ILE A 120 4.11 12.11 -11.64
N GLN A 121 4.21 13.38 -12.05
CA GLN A 121 5.39 13.91 -12.74
C GLN A 121 6.65 13.78 -11.90
N GLU A 122 6.58 14.10 -10.61
CA GLU A 122 7.69 13.94 -9.66
C GLU A 122 8.11 12.46 -9.53
N ALA A 123 7.14 11.55 -9.44
CA ALA A 123 7.40 10.11 -9.41
C ALA A 123 8.06 9.61 -10.70
N LEU A 124 7.57 10.02 -11.87
CA LEU A 124 8.16 9.69 -13.17
C LEU A 124 9.62 10.15 -13.26
N SER A 125 9.95 11.34 -12.74
CA SER A 125 11.32 11.85 -12.70
C SER A 125 12.27 10.98 -11.84
N ARG A 126 11.75 10.35 -10.80
CA ARG A 126 12.52 9.46 -9.92
C ARG A 126 12.65 8.04 -10.45
N TRP A 127 11.59 7.51 -11.06
CA TRP A 127 11.56 6.13 -11.53
C TRP A 127 12.32 5.93 -12.84
N SER A 128 12.31 6.94 -13.71
CA SER A 128 12.97 6.87 -15.00
C SER A 128 14.35 7.53 -14.94
N GLY A 129 15.40 6.73 -14.93
CA GLY A 129 16.79 7.25 -14.95
C GLY A 129 17.20 7.90 -16.27
N SER A 130 16.46 7.67 -17.36
CA SER A 130 16.75 8.15 -18.72
C SER A 130 15.83 9.28 -19.17
N LEU A 131 14.70 9.53 -18.51
CA LEU A 131 13.83 10.67 -18.84
C LEU A 131 14.26 11.91 -18.05
N ILE A 132 14.63 12.95 -18.77
CA ILE A 132 15.03 14.24 -18.21
C ILE A 132 13.83 15.20 -18.33
N ASN A 133 13.50 15.87 -17.23
CA ASN A 133 12.42 16.86 -17.14
C ASN A 133 11.08 16.34 -17.69
N PRO A 134 10.59 15.17 -17.26
CA PRO A 134 9.29 14.69 -17.74
C PRO A 134 8.19 15.65 -17.29
N ARG A 135 7.26 15.92 -18.20
CA ARG A 135 6.03 16.66 -17.94
C ARG A 135 4.86 15.78 -18.33
N ILE A 136 3.89 15.64 -17.47
CA ILE A 136 2.67 14.89 -17.75
C ILE A 136 1.48 15.83 -17.85
N GLN A 137 0.68 15.62 -18.88
CA GLN A 137 -0.64 16.23 -19.06
C GLN A 137 -1.68 15.11 -19.04
N LEU A 138 -2.68 15.24 -18.21
CA LEU A 138 -3.79 14.29 -18.10
C LEU A 138 -5.01 14.88 -18.80
N GLN A 139 -5.71 14.07 -19.57
CA GLN A 139 -6.89 14.49 -20.33
C GLN A 139 -7.87 13.32 -20.42
N ASN A 140 -9.00 13.40 -19.71
CA ASN A 140 -10.19 12.52 -19.86
C ASN A 140 -9.88 11.06 -20.27
N GLY A 141 -9.15 10.34 -19.41
CA GLY A 141 -8.81 8.92 -19.63
C GLY A 141 -7.50 8.67 -20.36
N SER A 142 -6.83 9.69 -20.87
CA SER A 142 -5.52 9.59 -21.53
C SER A 142 -4.48 10.48 -20.86
N PHE A 143 -3.21 10.24 -21.17
CA PHE A 143 -2.11 11.08 -20.75
C PHE A 143 -1.15 11.36 -21.90
N THR A 144 -0.46 12.48 -21.80
CA THR A 144 0.68 12.83 -22.67
C THR A 144 1.87 13.11 -21.76
N VAL A 145 3.00 12.44 -22.03
CA VAL A 145 4.28 12.70 -21.38
C VAL A 145 5.21 13.35 -22.40
N THR A 146 5.75 14.52 -22.07
CA THR A 146 6.85 15.16 -22.82
C THR A 146 8.10 15.10 -21.98
N ALA A 147 9.22 14.66 -22.54
CA ALA A 147 10.49 14.52 -21.84
C ALA A 147 11.66 14.61 -22.85
N ILE A 148 12.88 14.66 -22.33
CA ILE A 148 14.08 14.39 -23.08
C ILE A 148 14.56 13.00 -22.69
N LEU A 149 14.59 12.08 -23.64
CA LEU A 149 15.16 10.74 -23.48
C LEU A 149 16.68 10.82 -23.65
N ARG A 150 17.42 10.42 -22.64
CA ARG A 150 18.89 10.26 -22.71
C ARG A 150 19.21 8.80 -23.04
N ARG A 151 19.92 8.60 -24.16
CA ARG A 151 20.38 7.28 -24.61
C ARG A 151 21.75 7.43 -25.27
N ASP A 152 22.71 6.62 -24.86
CA ASP A 152 24.06 6.57 -25.46
C ASP A 152 24.71 7.97 -25.61
N ASP A 153 24.64 8.79 -24.52
CA ASP A 153 25.12 10.19 -24.43
C ASP A 153 24.40 11.19 -25.35
N ALA A 154 23.39 10.76 -26.10
CA ALA A 154 22.56 11.64 -26.93
C ALA A 154 21.22 11.97 -26.21
N LEU A 155 20.67 13.13 -26.54
CA LEU A 155 19.44 13.68 -25.98
C LEU A 155 18.38 13.80 -27.08
N TYR A 156 17.24 13.14 -26.83
CA TYR A 156 16.16 13.05 -27.80
C TYR A 156 14.87 13.64 -27.24
N PRO A 157 14.35 14.76 -27.78
CA PRO A 157 13.01 15.21 -27.45
C PRO A 157 11.99 14.10 -27.72
N THR A 158 11.19 13.78 -26.71
CA THR A 158 10.27 12.64 -26.77
C THR A 158 8.88 13.06 -26.31
N VAL A 159 7.87 12.62 -27.04
CA VAL A 159 6.46 12.75 -26.68
C VAL A 159 5.85 11.35 -26.70
N ALA A 160 5.16 10.98 -25.64
CA ALA A 160 4.48 9.70 -25.54
C ALA A 160 3.01 9.94 -25.13
N HIS A 161 2.10 9.28 -25.83
CA HIS A 161 0.68 9.27 -25.51
C HIS A 161 0.28 7.90 -24.98
N GLY A 162 -0.71 7.87 -24.10
CA GLY A 162 -1.16 6.61 -23.54
C GLY A 162 -2.41 6.74 -22.65
N ALA A 163 -2.73 5.62 -22.02
CA ALA A 163 -3.84 5.50 -21.08
C ALA A 163 -3.42 4.69 -19.86
N LEU A 164 -4.20 4.73 -18.80
CA LEU A 164 -4.08 3.80 -17.68
C LEU A 164 -4.92 2.56 -17.95
N ALA A 165 -4.35 1.39 -17.67
CA ALA A 165 -5.06 0.13 -17.76
C ALA A 165 -5.00 -0.64 -16.45
N VAL A 166 -6.08 -1.34 -16.12
CA VAL A 166 -6.13 -2.26 -14.98
C VAL A 166 -5.76 -3.65 -15.48
N VAL A 167 -4.68 -4.20 -14.93
CA VAL A 167 -4.17 -5.53 -15.29
C VAL A 167 -4.44 -6.50 -14.14
N GLY A 168 -5.02 -7.65 -14.45
CA GLY A 168 -5.35 -8.69 -13.45
C GLY A 168 -6.35 -8.25 -12.38
N GLY A 169 -6.96 -7.08 -12.54
CA GLY A 169 -7.87 -6.49 -11.57
C GLY A 169 -7.18 -5.87 -10.35
N GLN A 170 -5.85 -5.95 -10.25
CA GLN A 170 -5.10 -5.52 -9.06
C GLN A 170 -3.96 -4.55 -9.35
N GLN A 171 -3.55 -4.42 -10.58
CA GLN A 171 -2.43 -3.55 -10.98
C GLN A 171 -2.92 -2.45 -11.90
N VAL A 172 -2.39 -1.24 -11.73
CA VAL A 172 -2.60 -0.11 -12.64
C VAL A 172 -1.32 0.11 -13.41
N HIS A 173 -1.41 0.05 -14.73
CA HIS A 173 -0.30 0.23 -15.65
C HIS A 173 -0.47 1.47 -16.52
N LEU A 174 0.64 2.13 -16.83
CA LEU A 174 0.74 3.05 -17.93
C LEU A 174 0.86 2.23 -19.24
N VAL A 175 -0.03 2.45 -20.17
CA VAL A 175 -0.02 1.79 -21.48
C VAL A 175 0.14 2.87 -22.53
N LEU A 176 1.23 2.82 -23.30
CA LEU A 176 1.49 3.77 -24.36
C LEU A 176 0.75 3.35 -25.63
N THR A 177 0.18 4.33 -26.32
CA THR A 177 -0.48 4.15 -27.62
C THR A 177 0.43 4.56 -28.76
N ASP A 178 1.22 5.63 -28.59
CA ASP A 178 2.20 6.07 -29.55
C ASP A 178 3.36 6.82 -28.87
N VAL A 179 4.49 6.87 -29.56
CA VAL A 179 5.71 7.54 -29.12
C VAL A 179 6.36 8.24 -30.30
N THR A 180 6.71 9.50 -30.09
CA THR A 180 7.46 10.30 -31.03
C THR A 180 8.82 10.67 -30.41
N VAL A 181 9.90 10.40 -31.15
CA VAL A 181 11.26 10.75 -30.75
C VAL A 181 11.85 11.66 -31.84
N SER A 182 12.29 12.86 -31.44
CA SER A 182 12.81 13.89 -32.39
C SER A 182 11.88 14.15 -33.57
N GLY A 183 10.56 14.14 -33.34
CA GLY A 183 9.54 14.38 -34.34
C GLY A 183 9.18 13.18 -35.25
N SER A 184 9.80 12.03 -35.03
CA SER A 184 9.51 10.79 -35.78
C SER A 184 8.79 9.78 -34.92
N ASN A 185 7.72 9.17 -35.44
CA ASN A 185 7.04 8.08 -34.75
C ASN A 185 7.97 6.86 -34.65
N VAL A 186 8.05 6.27 -33.49
CA VAL A 186 8.86 5.08 -33.19
C VAL A 186 8.00 3.99 -32.58
N PRO A 187 8.36 2.70 -32.77
CA PRO A 187 7.68 1.61 -32.11
C PRO A 187 7.71 1.79 -30.58
N VAL A 188 6.58 1.56 -29.91
CA VAL A 188 6.44 1.67 -28.43
C VAL A 188 7.46 0.78 -27.72
N ASP A 189 7.81 -0.36 -28.28
CA ASP A 189 8.76 -1.32 -27.72
C ASP A 189 10.17 -0.74 -27.52
N LEU A 190 10.54 0.30 -28.27
CA LEU A 190 11.85 0.97 -28.10
C LEU A 190 12.03 1.63 -26.74
N ILE A 191 10.94 2.01 -26.09
CA ILE A 191 10.94 2.55 -24.72
C ILE A 191 10.37 1.58 -23.70
N GLY A 192 10.16 0.31 -24.11
CA GLY A 192 9.58 -0.72 -23.25
C GLY A 192 10.35 -0.93 -21.94
N ASN A 193 11.68 -0.85 -21.96
CA ASN A 193 12.51 -0.96 -20.76
C ASN A 193 12.27 0.19 -19.77
N GLU A 194 12.07 1.41 -20.25
CA GLU A 194 11.77 2.56 -19.38
C GLU A 194 10.36 2.43 -18.78
N LEU A 195 9.41 1.98 -19.59
CA LEU A 195 8.04 1.71 -19.14
C LEU A 195 7.98 0.58 -18.11
N ALA A 196 8.79 -0.47 -18.28
CA ALA A 196 8.88 -1.57 -17.33
C ALA A 196 9.39 -1.13 -15.93
N ARG A 197 10.20 -0.08 -15.86
CA ARG A 197 10.67 0.49 -14.57
C ARG A 197 9.57 1.27 -13.84
N VAL A 198 8.63 1.82 -14.58
CA VAL A 198 7.52 2.62 -14.04
C VAL A 198 6.31 1.76 -13.71
N ASN A 199 6.11 0.67 -14.45
CA ASN A 199 4.99 -0.24 -14.25
C ASN A 199 5.29 -1.36 -13.24
N PRO A 200 4.30 -1.74 -12.43
CA PRO A 200 2.99 -1.10 -12.29
C PRO A 200 3.05 0.21 -11.49
N LEU A 201 2.26 1.21 -11.88
CA LEU A 201 2.10 2.47 -11.15
C LEU A 201 1.51 2.24 -9.76
N VAL A 202 0.57 1.30 -9.65
CA VAL A 202 -0.02 0.82 -8.40
C VAL A 202 -0.10 -0.70 -8.45
N ASP A 203 0.32 -1.37 -7.38
CA ASP A 203 0.22 -2.83 -7.24
C ASP A 203 -0.48 -3.21 -5.94
N LEU A 204 -1.78 -3.52 -6.05
CA LEU A 204 -2.61 -3.92 -4.92
C LEU A 204 -2.36 -5.36 -4.46
N SER A 205 -1.65 -6.19 -5.25
CA SER A 205 -1.35 -7.58 -4.90
C SER A 205 -0.33 -7.69 -3.75
N LYS A 206 0.41 -6.62 -3.47
CA LYS A 206 1.42 -6.56 -2.39
C LYS A 206 0.84 -6.32 -1.00
N TYR A 207 -0.44 -5.98 -0.91
CA TYR A 207 -1.07 -5.71 0.38
C TYR A 207 -1.59 -7.01 1.03
N PRO A 208 -1.64 -7.08 2.37
CA PRO A 208 -2.07 -8.27 3.09
C PRO A 208 -3.56 -8.60 2.92
N ILE A 209 -4.32 -7.69 2.33
CA ILE A 209 -5.75 -7.82 2.02
C ILE A 209 -5.90 -7.87 0.51
N ARG A 210 -6.64 -8.86 0.02
CA ARG A 210 -6.91 -8.99 -1.40
C ARG A 210 -7.85 -7.88 -1.87
N LEU A 211 -7.32 -6.96 -2.67
CA LEU A 211 -8.03 -5.80 -3.19
C LEU A 211 -8.11 -5.88 -4.72
N PHE A 212 -9.21 -5.40 -5.29
CA PHE A 212 -9.43 -5.28 -6.72
C PHE A 212 -9.79 -3.86 -7.06
N VAL A 213 -9.26 -3.34 -8.15
CA VAL A 213 -9.63 -2.04 -8.70
C VAL A 213 -11.07 -2.11 -9.21
N ASP A 214 -11.94 -1.34 -8.59
CA ASP A 214 -13.35 -1.20 -8.99
C ASP A 214 -13.54 -0.05 -9.96
N ARG A 215 -12.82 1.05 -9.73
CA ARG A 215 -12.86 2.24 -10.57
C ARG A 215 -11.51 2.93 -10.62
N LEU A 216 -11.11 3.35 -11.81
CA LEU A 216 -9.94 4.17 -12.06
C LEU A 216 -10.37 5.33 -12.95
N VAL A 217 -10.14 6.56 -12.50
CA VAL A 217 -10.52 7.78 -13.23
C VAL A 217 -9.30 8.67 -13.38
N LEU A 218 -9.04 9.10 -14.61
CA LEU A 218 -8.12 10.18 -14.91
C LEU A 218 -8.91 11.47 -15.04
N HIS A 219 -8.55 12.42 -14.19
CA HIS A 219 -9.01 13.81 -14.25
C HIS A 219 -7.88 14.65 -14.88
N ASN A 220 -8.20 15.89 -15.28
CA ASN A 220 -7.19 16.80 -15.84
C ASN A 220 -6.09 17.16 -14.82
N ASP A 221 -6.37 17.09 -13.54
CA ASP A 221 -5.49 17.46 -12.42
C ASP A 221 -4.89 16.26 -11.67
N GLY A 222 -5.32 15.03 -11.97
CA GLY A 222 -4.82 13.84 -11.25
C GLY A 222 -5.53 12.55 -11.60
N ILE A 223 -5.30 11.56 -10.76
CA ILE A 223 -5.93 10.24 -10.82
C ILE A 223 -6.68 9.94 -9.52
N GLU A 224 -7.78 9.22 -9.65
CA GLU A 224 -8.53 8.65 -8.53
C GLU A 224 -8.70 7.14 -8.76
N LEU A 225 -8.36 6.37 -7.73
CA LEU A 225 -8.53 4.91 -7.69
C LEU A 225 -9.51 4.57 -6.57
N LEU A 226 -10.49 3.74 -6.89
CA LEU A 226 -11.33 3.04 -5.93
C LEU A 226 -11.04 1.54 -6.04
N ALA A 227 -10.72 0.90 -4.91
CA ALA A 227 -10.53 -0.55 -4.84
C ALA A 227 -11.34 -1.17 -3.69
N THR A 228 -11.78 -2.40 -3.89
CA THR A 228 -12.55 -3.15 -2.89
C THR A 228 -12.06 -4.59 -2.82
N ASN A 229 -12.42 -5.32 -1.74
CA ASN A 229 -12.11 -6.75 -1.63
C ASN A 229 -13.14 -7.66 -2.36
N ILE A 230 -14.11 -7.08 -3.04
CA ILE A 230 -15.12 -7.80 -3.82
C ILE A 230 -14.75 -7.69 -5.30
N LYS A 231 -14.46 -8.83 -5.92
CA LYS A 231 -14.25 -8.88 -7.37
C LYS A 231 -15.61 -8.84 -8.05
N LYS A 232 -15.86 -7.81 -8.86
CA LYS A 232 -17.03 -7.72 -9.74
C LYS A 232 -16.86 -8.55 -11.01
#